data_84ab81fa688f3868ebc8620c7bf2164d
#
_entry.id   84ab81fa688f3868ebc8620c7bf2164d
#
_cell.length_a   1.000
_cell.length_b   1.000
_cell.length_c   1.000
_cell.angle_alpha   90.00
_cell.angle_beta   90.00
_cell.angle_gamma   90.00
#
_symmetry.space_group_name_H-M   'P 1'
#
loop_
_entity.id
_entity.type
_entity.pdbx_description
1 polymer ?
#
loop_
_entity_poly.entity_id
_entity_poly.type
_entity_poly.pdbx_seq_one_letter_code
_entity_poly.pdbx_strand_id
1 'polypeptide(L)'
;MENFIDKIINDCDKTHLGFRFSPENNGYLHIGHAKSICLNFGLAEKYNSFCNLRFDDTNPSNEKEEYVNSIIEDVRWLGYIPENSLYASDYFDKIYDYATILIKKGLAYVDDSTSDDIAKLKGTTTIHGKDSPYRTRSIDENLDLFRRMWIGEFKEGSRTLRAKIDMSSPNMILRDPIIYRIIDNLHYKTISKYKIYPMYDFAHPLSDYIEDISHSLCTMEFSSHRDFYDWVLDNLTSGRRPTQTEFARLNIDYTVMSKRKLKRLVEEGYVTGWDDPRMPTISGLRRRGFTPNAIKDFCDRISVTRKESVVSYLLLEECLRTDLNVVANRLMGVMNPVKLVITNWDNGTEMVEVENNPGDESAGNRMIPFSGELFIEEEDFREEANNKF
;
A
#
# COMPACT_ATOMS: atom_id res chain seq x y z
N MET A 1 -3.94 19.12 11.53
CA MET A 1 -2.72 19.43 12.34
C MET A 1 -1.48 19.15 11.50
N GLU A 2 -0.45 19.96 11.64
CA GLU A 2 0.83 19.73 10.99
C GLU A 2 1.51 18.49 11.60
N ASN A 3 1.79 17.47 10.78
CA ASN A 3 2.47 16.27 11.21
C ASN A 3 4.00 16.39 11.03
N PHE A 4 4.77 15.39 11.47
CA PHE A 4 6.23 15.47 11.41
C PHE A 4 6.78 15.48 9.96
N ILE A 5 6.04 14.92 8.98
CA ILE A 5 6.42 14.94 7.56
C ILE A 5 6.23 16.36 7.01
N ASP A 6 5.15 17.04 7.39
CA ASP A 6 4.96 18.45 7.03
C ASP A 6 6.14 19.31 7.50
N LYS A 7 6.66 19.06 8.70
CA LYS A 7 7.86 19.78 9.21
C LYS A 7 9.07 19.50 8.34
N ILE A 8 9.34 18.25 7.98
CA ILE A 8 10.45 17.88 7.09
C ILE A 8 10.32 18.61 5.74
N ILE A 9 9.12 18.64 5.15
CA ILE A 9 8.87 19.31 3.87
C ILE A 9 9.01 20.81 4.03
N ASN A 10 8.57 21.40 5.16
CA ASN A 10 8.68 22.83 5.40
C ASN A 10 10.14 23.29 5.56
N ASP A 11 11.01 22.41 6.00
CA ASP A 11 12.46 22.66 6.16
C ASP A 11 13.26 22.42 4.86
N CYS A 12 12.61 21.93 3.78
CA CYS A 12 13.24 21.65 2.49
C CYS A 12 12.93 22.74 1.44
N ASP A 13 13.69 22.71 0.34
CA ASP A 13 13.37 23.48 -0.86
C ASP A 13 12.08 22.92 -1.50
N LYS A 14 11.01 23.73 -1.48
CA LYS A 14 9.69 23.36 -2.00
C LYS A 14 9.54 23.50 -3.52
N THR A 15 10.56 23.97 -4.22
CA THR A 15 10.49 24.20 -5.67
C THR A 15 10.38 22.91 -6.47
N HIS A 16 10.71 21.77 -5.85
CA HIS A 16 10.70 20.46 -6.47
C HIS A 16 10.25 19.37 -5.50
N LEU A 17 8.97 19.35 -5.23
CA LEU A 17 8.37 18.26 -4.45
C LEU A 17 7.80 17.21 -5.40
N GLY A 18 8.09 15.95 -5.11
CA GLY A 18 7.55 14.80 -5.82
C GLY A 18 7.37 13.64 -4.87
N PHE A 19 6.23 12.97 -4.96
CA PHE A 19 5.84 11.85 -4.13
C PHE A 19 5.48 10.65 -4.99
N ARG A 20 5.43 9.46 -4.40
CA ARG A 20 4.89 8.28 -5.05
C ARG A 20 4.20 7.36 -4.05
N PHE A 21 3.16 6.71 -4.48
CA PHE A 21 2.64 5.49 -3.87
C PHE A 21 3.14 4.31 -4.70
N SER A 22 3.89 3.39 -4.06
CA SER A 22 4.55 2.29 -4.77
C SER A 22 4.20 0.93 -4.16
N PRO A 23 2.99 0.41 -4.46
CA PRO A 23 2.58 -0.91 -3.98
C PRO A 23 3.23 -2.03 -4.79
N GLU A 24 3.49 -3.17 -4.12
CA GLU A 24 3.68 -4.45 -4.81
C GLU A 24 2.32 -4.94 -5.36
N ASN A 25 2.31 -5.37 -6.63
CA ASN A 25 1.12 -5.89 -7.30
C ASN A 25 0.91 -7.40 -7.08
N ASN A 26 0.96 -7.81 -5.80
CA ASN A 26 0.83 -9.19 -5.32
C ASN A 26 -0.48 -9.46 -4.54
N GLY A 27 -1.46 -8.59 -4.63
CA GLY A 27 -2.77 -8.69 -3.99
C GLY A 27 -3.52 -7.36 -3.95
N TYR A 28 -4.77 -7.40 -3.52
CA TYR A 28 -5.62 -6.23 -3.36
C TYR A 28 -5.13 -5.32 -2.23
N LEU A 29 -5.40 -4.02 -2.36
CA LEU A 29 -5.09 -3.05 -1.32
C LEU A 29 -6.05 -3.19 -0.13
N HIS A 30 -5.54 -2.95 1.07
CA HIS A 30 -6.33 -2.91 2.30
C HIS A 30 -6.24 -1.52 2.96
N ILE A 31 -7.02 -1.31 4.01
CA ILE A 31 -7.09 -0.03 4.71
C ILE A 31 -5.72 0.53 5.16
N GLY A 32 -4.73 -0.34 5.42
CA GLY A 32 -3.36 0.09 5.69
C GLY A 32 -2.69 0.79 4.51
N HIS A 33 -3.00 0.36 3.28
CA HIS A 33 -2.52 1.04 2.06
C HIS A 33 -3.25 2.36 1.83
N ALA A 34 -4.54 2.46 2.23
CA ALA A 34 -5.28 3.72 2.14
C ALA A 34 -4.57 4.84 2.92
N LYS A 35 -3.99 4.54 4.11
CA LYS A 35 -3.16 5.50 4.86
C LYS A 35 -1.99 6.02 4.02
N SER A 36 -1.27 5.14 3.32
CA SER A 36 -0.14 5.54 2.47
C SER A 36 -0.59 6.32 1.24
N ILE A 37 -1.73 5.95 0.64
CA ILE A 37 -2.33 6.67 -0.49
C ILE A 37 -2.71 8.07 -0.05
N CYS A 38 -3.52 8.20 1.00
CA CYS A 38 -3.97 9.51 1.52
C CYS A 38 -2.78 10.39 1.91
N LEU A 39 -1.70 9.80 2.48
CA LEU A 39 -0.51 10.53 2.82
C LEU A 39 0.21 11.09 1.59
N ASN A 40 0.58 10.24 0.62
CA ASN A 40 1.38 10.66 -0.54
C ASN A 40 0.59 11.61 -1.46
N PHE A 41 -0.63 11.24 -1.81
CA PHE A 41 -1.49 12.08 -2.67
C PHE A 41 -1.96 13.34 -1.94
N GLY A 42 -2.32 13.23 -0.65
CA GLY A 42 -2.73 14.40 0.15
C GLY A 42 -1.60 15.42 0.34
N LEU A 43 -0.35 14.98 0.46
CA LEU A 43 0.81 15.89 0.46
C LEU A 43 1.01 16.54 -0.91
N ALA A 44 0.87 15.77 -1.99
CA ALA A 44 0.97 16.31 -3.35
C ALA A 44 -0.09 17.40 -3.59
N GLU A 45 -1.35 17.16 -3.23
CA GLU A 45 -2.43 18.15 -3.30
C GLU A 45 -2.12 19.38 -2.43
N LYS A 46 -1.73 19.16 -1.16
CA LYS A 46 -1.45 20.22 -0.19
C LYS A 46 -0.33 21.18 -0.63
N TYR A 47 0.70 20.63 -1.26
CA TYR A 47 1.88 21.40 -1.69
C TYR A 47 1.91 21.72 -3.18
N ASN A 48 0.80 21.45 -3.90
CA ASN A 48 0.67 21.66 -5.35
C ASN A 48 1.83 21.02 -6.13
N SER A 49 2.05 19.75 -5.87
CA SER A 49 3.11 18.95 -6.48
C SER A 49 2.53 17.66 -7.09
N PHE A 50 3.38 16.79 -7.62
CA PHE A 50 2.94 15.56 -8.23
C PHE A 50 3.04 14.34 -7.30
N CYS A 51 2.20 13.34 -7.56
CA CYS A 51 2.31 12.00 -6.97
C CYS A 51 2.17 10.94 -8.06
N ASN A 52 3.18 10.09 -8.21
CA ASN A 52 3.15 8.95 -9.11
C ASN A 52 2.54 7.72 -8.42
N LEU A 53 1.86 6.88 -9.22
CA LEU A 53 1.58 5.50 -8.87
C LEU A 53 2.62 4.62 -9.57
N ARG A 54 3.54 4.01 -8.81
CA ARG A 54 4.56 3.11 -9.35
C ARG A 54 4.33 1.69 -8.84
N PHE A 55 4.19 0.76 -9.75
CA PHE A 55 4.17 -0.66 -9.43
C PHE A 55 5.59 -1.19 -9.26
N ASP A 56 5.92 -1.69 -8.06
CA ASP A 56 7.21 -2.28 -7.76
C ASP A 56 7.24 -3.75 -8.21
N ASP A 57 7.24 -3.95 -9.54
CA ASP A 57 7.14 -5.22 -10.23
C ASP A 57 8.53 -5.87 -10.44
N THR A 58 9.28 -6.06 -9.36
CA THR A 58 10.61 -6.69 -9.37
C THR A 58 10.59 -8.20 -9.12
N ASN A 59 9.41 -8.77 -8.85
CA ASN A 59 9.25 -10.19 -8.54
C ASN A 59 8.19 -10.88 -9.42
N PRO A 60 8.59 -11.43 -10.58
CA PRO A 60 7.65 -12.02 -11.56
C PRO A 60 6.82 -13.19 -11.03
N SER A 61 7.20 -13.79 -9.89
CA SER A 61 6.53 -14.99 -9.37
C SER A 61 5.18 -14.72 -8.70
N ASN A 62 4.90 -13.49 -8.27
CA ASN A 62 3.73 -13.16 -7.45
C ASN A 62 2.81 -12.11 -8.05
N GLU A 63 3.17 -11.53 -9.18
CA GLU A 63 2.52 -10.37 -9.78
C GLU A 63 1.47 -10.77 -10.81
N LYS A 64 0.36 -10.04 -10.83
CA LYS A 64 -0.76 -10.28 -11.77
C LYS A 64 -1.36 -8.97 -12.23
N GLU A 65 -1.79 -8.94 -13.50
CA GLU A 65 -2.49 -7.81 -14.10
C GLU A 65 -3.80 -7.47 -13.37
N GLU A 66 -4.51 -8.48 -12.86
CA GLU A 66 -5.70 -8.29 -12.02
C GLU A 66 -5.44 -7.36 -10.85
N TYR A 67 -4.29 -7.54 -10.17
CA TYR A 67 -3.94 -6.71 -9.02
C TYR A 67 -3.60 -5.27 -9.41
N VAL A 68 -2.94 -5.09 -10.55
CA VAL A 68 -2.66 -3.75 -11.11
C VAL A 68 -3.97 -2.99 -11.35
N ASN A 69 -4.94 -3.61 -12.02
CA ASN A 69 -6.24 -3.00 -12.32
C ASN A 69 -7.01 -2.65 -11.04
N SER A 70 -7.01 -3.55 -10.05
CA SER A 70 -7.65 -3.30 -8.75
C SER A 70 -6.99 -2.12 -8.01
N ILE A 71 -5.66 -2.03 -8.02
CA ILE A 71 -4.93 -0.93 -7.38
C ILE A 71 -5.26 0.41 -8.02
N ILE A 72 -5.29 0.48 -9.36
CA ILE A 72 -5.66 1.70 -10.09
C ILE A 72 -7.10 2.11 -9.76
N GLU A 73 -8.03 1.15 -9.72
CA GLU A 73 -9.43 1.40 -9.38
C GLU A 73 -9.56 1.92 -7.94
N ASP A 74 -8.87 1.32 -6.96
CA ASP A 74 -8.92 1.71 -5.57
C ASP A 74 -8.37 3.13 -5.35
N VAL A 75 -7.26 3.50 -6.02
CA VAL A 75 -6.70 4.87 -5.95
C VAL A 75 -7.69 5.89 -6.53
N ARG A 76 -8.28 5.57 -7.68
CA ARG A 76 -9.29 6.44 -8.31
C ARG A 76 -10.56 6.55 -7.48
N TRP A 77 -11.03 5.45 -6.90
CA TRP A 77 -12.20 5.45 -6.04
C TRP A 77 -11.98 6.30 -4.78
N LEU A 78 -10.76 6.30 -4.21
CA LEU A 78 -10.41 7.23 -3.14
C LEU A 78 -10.36 8.69 -3.59
N GLY A 79 -10.57 8.98 -4.89
CA GLY A 79 -10.62 10.32 -5.45
C GLY A 79 -9.26 10.91 -5.82
N TYR A 80 -8.23 10.08 -5.98
CA TYR A 80 -6.90 10.51 -6.38
C TYR A 80 -6.59 10.16 -7.85
N ILE A 81 -5.89 11.05 -8.51
CA ILE A 81 -5.44 10.88 -9.90
C ILE A 81 -3.92 10.93 -9.90
N PRO A 82 -3.23 9.81 -10.17
CA PRO A 82 -1.78 9.82 -10.29
C PRO A 82 -1.33 10.70 -11.46
N GLU A 83 -0.22 11.42 -11.28
CA GLU A 83 0.43 12.12 -12.41
C GLU A 83 0.86 11.12 -13.47
N ASN A 84 1.53 10.05 -13.06
CA ASN A 84 1.92 8.95 -13.92
C ASN A 84 1.61 7.60 -13.25
N SER A 85 1.32 6.58 -14.08
CA SER A 85 1.28 5.17 -13.69
C SER A 85 2.49 4.46 -14.31
N LEU A 86 3.47 4.14 -13.47
CA LEU A 86 4.80 3.68 -13.86
C LEU A 86 5.08 2.29 -13.29
N TYR A 87 6.10 1.63 -13.82
CA TYR A 87 6.51 0.31 -13.38
C TYR A 87 8.02 0.27 -13.16
N ALA A 88 8.49 -0.41 -12.13
CA ALA A 88 9.92 -0.62 -11.91
C ALA A 88 10.57 -1.32 -13.11
N SER A 89 9.82 -2.22 -13.78
CA SER A 89 10.27 -2.92 -14.98
C SER A 89 10.48 -2.00 -16.20
N ASP A 90 9.93 -0.80 -16.22
CA ASP A 90 10.22 0.20 -17.28
C ASP A 90 11.67 0.69 -17.22
N TYR A 91 12.32 0.53 -16.07
CA TYR A 91 13.68 0.99 -15.80
C TYR A 91 14.71 -0.13 -15.75
N PHE A 92 14.37 -1.40 -15.98
CA PHE A 92 15.28 -2.53 -15.80
C PHE A 92 16.55 -2.42 -16.64
N ASP A 93 16.48 -1.91 -17.86
CA ASP A 93 17.67 -1.67 -18.67
C ASP A 93 18.60 -0.63 -18.02
N LYS A 94 18.05 0.48 -17.52
CA LYS A 94 18.82 1.52 -16.79
C LYS A 94 19.39 0.99 -15.47
N ILE A 95 18.59 0.20 -14.73
CA ILE A 95 19.01 -0.41 -13.46
C ILE A 95 20.14 -1.40 -13.69
N TYR A 96 20.13 -2.14 -14.82
CA TYR A 96 21.25 -2.99 -15.25
C TYR A 96 22.52 -2.18 -15.51
N ASP A 97 22.41 -1.04 -16.19
CA ASP A 97 23.53 -0.13 -16.42
C ASP A 97 24.11 0.40 -15.10
N TYR A 98 23.28 0.77 -14.13
CA TYR A 98 23.72 1.17 -12.80
C TYR A 98 24.44 0.03 -12.06
N ALA A 99 23.96 -1.20 -12.14
CA ALA A 99 24.65 -2.36 -11.58
C ALA A 99 26.03 -2.59 -12.25
N THR A 100 26.10 -2.40 -13.57
CA THR A 100 27.36 -2.46 -14.33
C THR A 100 28.36 -1.38 -13.88
N ILE A 101 27.88 -0.18 -13.56
CA ILE A 101 28.72 0.91 -12.98
C ILE A 101 29.25 0.49 -11.61
N LEU A 102 28.46 -0.13 -10.73
CA LEU A 102 28.95 -0.63 -9.44
C LEU A 102 30.06 -1.67 -9.62
N ILE A 103 29.90 -2.60 -10.57
CA ILE A 103 30.96 -3.59 -10.86
C ILE A 103 32.25 -2.88 -11.32
N LYS A 104 32.16 -1.92 -12.25
CA LYS A 104 33.32 -1.14 -12.74
C LYS A 104 34.01 -0.35 -11.64
N LYS A 105 33.26 0.09 -10.61
CA LYS A 105 33.81 0.75 -9.42
C LYS A 105 34.38 -0.24 -8.39
N GLY A 106 34.30 -1.55 -8.62
CA GLY A 106 34.69 -2.58 -7.67
C GLY A 106 33.77 -2.69 -6.44
N LEU A 107 32.55 -2.17 -6.56
CA LEU A 107 31.53 -2.11 -5.50
C LEU A 107 30.43 -3.17 -5.65
N ALA A 108 30.57 -4.09 -6.60
CA ALA A 108 29.71 -5.25 -6.73
C ALA A 108 30.47 -6.44 -7.30
N TYR A 109 30.04 -7.65 -6.98
CA TYR A 109 30.64 -8.89 -7.44
C TYR A 109 29.58 -9.98 -7.64
N VAL A 110 29.83 -10.88 -8.60
CA VAL A 110 29.02 -12.08 -8.83
C VAL A 110 29.42 -13.15 -7.82
N ASP A 111 28.44 -13.68 -7.10
CA ASP A 111 28.60 -14.70 -6.08
C ASP A 111 27.93 -16.00 -6.53
N ASP A 112 28.69 -17.09 -6.54
CA ASP A 112 28.23 -18.43 -6.92
C ASP A 112 27.76 -19.25 -5.68
N SER A 113 27.74 -18.63 -4.50
CA SER A 113 27.26 -19.27 -3.28
C SER A 113 25.77 -19.54 -3.34
N THR A 114 25.34 -20.64 -2.72
CA THR A 114 23.92 -20.94 -2.54
C THR A 114 23.25 -19.96 -1.55
N SER A 115 21.92 -19.87 -1.59
CA SER A 115 21.16 -19.04 -0.63
C SER A 115 21.49 -19.40 0.83
N ASP A 116 21.66 -20.69 1.13
CA ASP A 116 21.99 -21.16 2.48
C ASP A 116 23.41 -20.75 2.90
N ASP A 117 24.36 -20.79 1.97
CA ASP A 117 25.74 -20.36 2.25
C ASP A 117 25.81 -18.84 2.42
N ILE A 118 25.10 -18.07 1.60
CA ILE A 118 24.98 -16.62 1.77
C ILE A 118 24.39 -16.29 3.14
N ALA A 119 23.32 -16.99 3.55
CA ALA A 119 22.71 -16.79 4.85
C ALA A 119 23.71 -17.09 6.01
N LYS A 120 24.49 -18.16 5.92
CA LYS A 120 25.55 -18.51 6.89
C LYS A 120 26.66 -17.46 6.90
N LEU A 121 27.13 -17.03 5.74
CA LEU A 121 28.17 -16.01 5.62
C LEU A 121 27.72 -14.65 6.16
N LYS A 122 26.43 -14.31 6.04
CA LYS A 122 25.86 -13.07 6.55
C LYS A 122 25.92 -12.95 8.08
N GLY A 123 25.99 -14.08 8.80
CA GLY A 123 26.03 -14.11 10.26
C GLY A 123 24.69 -13.77 10.89
N THR A 124 24.73 -13.21 12.11
CA THR A 124 23.54 -12.83 12.90
C THR A 124 23.69 -11.41 13.45
N THR A 125 22.70 -10.94 14.18
CA THR A 125 22.78 -9.63 14.86
C THR A 125 23.92 -9.55 15.89
N THR A 126 24.40 -10.69 16.40
CA THR A 126 25.46 -10.78 17.39
C THR A 126 26.79 -11.35 16.85
N ILE A 127 26.76 -11.93 15.65
CA ILE A 127 27.92 -12.54 14.99
C ILE A 127 28.16 -11.79 13.68
N HIS A 128 29.36 -11.24 13.51
CA HIS A 128 29.75 -10.61 12.24
C HIS A 128 29.68 -11.58 11.07
N GLY A 129 29.41 -11.04 9.91
CA GLY A 129 29.47 -11.81 8.66
C GLY A 129 30.92 -12.14 8.28
N LYS A 130 31.05 -13.04 7.30
CA LYS A 130 32.32 -13.44 6.70
C LYS A 130 32.27 -13.16 5.21
N ASP A 131 33.39 -12.77 4.65
CA ASP A 131 33.54 -12.56 3.21
C ASP A 131 33.21 -13.82 2.42
N SER A 132 32.49 -13.65 1.32
CA SER A 132 32.32 -14.71 0.34
C SER A 132 33.68 -15.01 -0.35
N PRO A 133 33.98 -16.27 -0.68
CA PRO A 133 35.18 -16.62 -1.48
C PRO A 133 35.20 -15.91 -2.84
N TYR A 134 34.09 -15.46 -3.34
CA TYR A 134 33.95 -14.77 -4.62
C TYR A 134 34.08 -13.25 -4.55
N ARG A 135 34.17 -12.68 -3.34
CA ARG A 135 34.26 -11.23 -3.09
C ARG A 135 35.47 -10.55 -3.70
N THR A 136 36.53 -11.32 -4.00
CA THR A 136 37.80 -10.84 -4.54
C THR A 136 37.97 -11.06 -6.06
N ARG A 137 36.90 -11.49 -6.75
CA ARG A 137 36.91 -11.61 -8.22
C ARG A 137 37.30 -10.30 -8.89
N SER A 138 38.02 -10.38 -9.99
CA SER A 138 38.40 -9.21 -10.77
C SER A 138 37.15 -8.49 -11.36
N ILE A 139 37.30 -7.21 -11.68
CA ILE A 139 36.25 -6.43 -12.34
C ILE A 139 35.83 -7.05 -13.65
N ASP A 140 36.80 -7.46 -14.47
CA ASP A 140 36.55 -8.04 -15.80
C ASP A 140 35.79 -9.36 -15.71
N GLU A 141 36.16 -10.23 -14.77
CA GLU A 141 35.46 -11.50 -14.54
C GLU A 141 33.99 -11.23 -14.08
N ASN A 142 33.79 -10.28 -13.16
CA ASN A 142 32.46 -9.92 -12.71
C ASN A 142 31.60 -9.33 -13.83
N LEU A 143 32.15 -8.50 -14.70
CA LEU A 143 31.46 -7.96 -15.89
C LEU A 143 31.05 -9.06 -16.86
N ASP A 144 31.96 -10.00 -17.16
CA ASP A 144 31.63 -11.13 -18.04
C ASP A 144 30.55 -12.01 -17.44
N LEU A 145 30.70 -12.41 -16.18
CA LEU A 145 29.70 -13.23 -15.50
C LEU A 145 28.32 -12.54 -15.41
N PHE A 146 28.28 -11.24 -15.10
CA PHE A 146 27.01 -10.51 -15.01
C PHE A 146 26.32 -10.40 -16.38
N ARG A 147 27.10 -10.16 -17.46
CA ARG A 147 26.55 -10.19 -18.82
C ARG A 147 26.01 -11.58 -19.18
N ARG A 148 26.69 -12.66 -18.79
CA ARG A 148 26.26 -14.04 -19.04
C ARG A 148 25.00 -14.40 -18.22
N MET A 149 24.86 -13.84 -16.98
CA MET A 149 23.60 -13.92 -16.24
C MET A 149 22.47 -13.26 -17.01
N TRP A 150 22.69 -12.06 -17.56
CA TRP A 150 21.69 -11.30 -18.32
C TRP A 150 21.18 -12.05 -19.55
N ILE A 151 22.06 -12.68 -20.31
CA ILE A 151 21.68 -13.47 -21.50
C ILE A 151 21.09 -14.84 -21.17
N GLY A 152 21.01 -15.22 -19.89
CA GLY A 152 20.35 -16.44 -19.43
C GLY A 152 21.19 -17.71 -19.54
N GLU A 153 22.52 -17.60 -19.50
CA GLU A 153 23.40 -18.77 -19.57
C GLU A 153 23.33 -19.65 -18.31
N PHE A 154 22.92 -19.07 -17.19
CA PHE A 154 22.95 -19.74 -15.89
C PHE A 154 21.54 -20.06 -15.36
N LYS A 155 21.44 -21.17 -14.61
CA LYS A 155 20.19 -21.60 -13.98
C LYS A 155 19.82 -20.73 -12.78
N GLU A 156 18.54 -20.68 -12.47
CA GLU A 156 18.02 -20.06 -11.25
C GLU A 156 18.74 -20.59 -10.01
N GLY A 157 19.05 -19.67 -9.08
CA GLY A 157 19.72 -19.98 -7.81
C GLY A 157 21.20 -20.27 -7.90
N SER A 158 21.81 -20.33 -9.13
CA SER A 158 23.23 -20.64 -9.30
C SER A 158 24.16 -19.45 -9.07
N ARG A 159 23.68 -18.24 -9.27
CA ARG A 159 24.45 -17.01 -9.14
C ARG A 159 23.57 -15.83 -8.74
N THR A 160 24.20 -14.89 -8.00
CA THR A 160 23.62 -13.60 -7.65
C THR A 160 24.66 -12.50 -7.87
N LEU A 161 24.22 -11.27 -8.12
CA LEU A 161 25.08 -10.10 -8.00
C LEU A 161 24.88 -9.50 -6.61
N ARG A 162 25.98 -9.28 -5.88
CA ARG A 162 25.97 -8.70 -4.54
C ARG A 162 26.70 -7.36 -4.53
N ALA A 163 26.16 -6.39 -3.79
CA ALA A 163 26.90 -5.18 -3.45
C ALA A 163 28.08 -5.53 -2.53
N LYS A 164 29.20 -4.85 -2.68
CA LYS A 164 30.40 -5.02 -1.87
C LYS A 164 30.51 -3.86 -0.88
N ILE A 165 30.03 -4.08 0.34
CA ILE A 165 29.93 -3.03 1.37
C ILE A 165 30.77 -3.40 2.61
N ASP A 166 30.13 -3.97 3.64
CA ASP A 166 30.83 -4.31 4.89
C ASP A 166 30.19 -5.52 5.58
N MET A 167 30.85 -6.66 5.54
CA MET A 167 30.39 -7.90 6.17
C MET A 167 30.44 -7.83 7.72
N SER A 168 31.10 -6.83 8.30
CA SER A 168 31.14 -6.60 9.75
C SER A 168 30.08 -5.64 10.26
N SER A 169 29.32 -5.00 9.36
CA SER A 169 28.31 -3.99 9.73
C SER A 169 27.31 -4.50 10.77
N PRO A 170 26.99 -3.70 11.80
CA PRO A 170 25.90 -4.02 12.72
C PRO A 170 24.53 -4.04 12.01
N ASN A 171 24.34 -3.24 10.95
CA ASN A 171 23.18 -3.31 10.08
C ASN A 171 23.33 -4.48 9.09
N MET A 172 22.57 -5.55 9.32
CA MET A 172 22.64 -6.75 8.48
C MET A 172 22.26 -6.49 7.00
N ILE A 173 21.54 -5.41 6.70
CA ILE A 173 21.21 -5.05 5.32
C ILE A 173 22.45 -4.63 4.55
N LEU A 174 23.47 -4.05 5.21
CA LEU A 174 24.74 -3.64 4.59
C LEU A 174 25.77 -4.77 4.45
N ARG A 175 25.48 -5.99 4.92
CA ARG A 175 26.38 -7.14 4.77
C ARG A 175 26.27 -7.75 3.40
N ASP A 176 26.88 -7.10 2.43
CA ASP A 176 26.94 -7.46 1.00
C ASP A 176 25.57 -7.97 0.48
N PRO A 177 24.54 -7.10 0.42
CA PRO A 177 23.20 -7.51 -0.02
C PRO A 177 23.19 -7.97 -1.48
N ILE A 178 22.28 -8.92 -1.77
CA ILE A 178 21.98 -9.30 -3.14
C ILE A 178 21.26 -8.14 -3.83
N ILE A 179 21.74 -7.74 -5.01
CA ILE A 179 21.13 -6.67 -5.83
C ILE A 179 20.52 -7.20 -7.13
N TYR A 180 20.97 -8.37 -7.63
CA TYR A 180 20.35 -9.09 -8.75
C TYR A 180 20.30 -10.59 -8.49
N ARG A 181 19.24 -11.21 -8.97
CA ARG A 181 19.03 -12.67 -8.92
C ARG A 181 18.55 -13.21 -10.26
N ILE A 182 18.81 -14.48 -10.53
CA ILE A 182 18.26 -15.22 -11.67
C ILE A 182 16.90 -15.77 -11.26
N ILE A 183 15.87 -15.52 -12.06
CA ILE A 183 14.53 -16.07 -11.88
C ILE A 183 14.05 -16.64 -13.21
N ASP A 184 13.61 -17.89 -13.21
CA ASP A 184 13.12 -18.58 -14.41
C ASP A 184 11.57 -18.55 -14.49
N ASN A 185 10.98 -17.38 -14.23
CA ASN A 185 9.55 -17.13 -14.38
C ASN A 185 9.30 -16.03 -15.40
N LEU A 186 8.15 -16.13 -16.07
CA LEU A 186 7.70 -15.09 -16.99
C LEU A 186 7.16 -13.90 -16.19
N HIS A 187 7.69 -12.73 -16.49
CA HIS A 187 7.17 -11.49 -15.94
C HIS A 187 5.90 -11.09 -16.70
N TYR A 188 4.81 -10.78 -15.98
CA TYR A 188 3.50 -10.53 -16.59
C TYR A 188 3.52 -9.40 -17.65
N LYS A 189 4.37 -8.38 -17.50
CA LYS A 189 4.48 -7.24 -18.41
C LYS A 189 5.61 -7.43 -19.45
N THR A 190 6.82 -7.83 -19.02
CA THR A 190 7.98 -7.92 -19.90
C THR A 190 8.14 -9.30 -20.53
N ILE A 191 7.31 -10.26 -20.16
CA ILE A 191 7.27 -11.64 -20.64
C ILE A 191 8.66 -12.31 -20.42
N SER A 192 9.36 -12.72 -21.46
CA SER A 192 10.64 -13.42 -21.38
C SER A 192 11.86 -12.53 -21.66
N LYS A 193 11.68 -11.20 -21.68
CA LYS A 193 12.76 -10.26 -22.04
C LYS A 193 13.97 -10.36 -21.10
N TYR A 194 13.70 -10.55 -19.81
CA TYR A 194 14.75 -10.59 -18.80
C TYR A 194 14.92 -12.00 -18.20
N LYS A 195 16.13 -12.34 -17.80
CA LYS A 195 16.50 -13.58 -17.11
C LYS A 195 17.01 -13.32 -15.70
N ILE A 196 17.40 -12.09 -15.42
CA ILE A 196 17.78 -11.62 -14.10
C ILE A 196 16.91 -10.43 -13.70
N TYR A 197 16.64 -10.31 -12.44
CA TYR A 197 15.78 -9.28 -11.88
C TYR A 197 16.48 -8.56 -10.74
N PRO A 198 16.38 -7.23 -10.68
CA PRO A 198 16.90 -6.47 -9.56
C PRO A 198 16.13 -6.83 -8.29
N MET A 199 16.82 -6.82 -7.15
CA MET A 199 16.13 -6.85 -5.85
C MET A 199 15.46 -5.51 -5.59
N TYR A 200 14.33 -5.55 -4.86
CA TYR A 200 13.57 -4.36 -4.49
C TYR A 200 14.45 -3.24 -3.91
N ASP A 201 15.32 -3.59 -2.93
CA ASP A 201 16.17 -2.61 -2.26
C ASP A 201 17.17 -1.90 -3.19
N PHE A 202 17.49 -2.49 -4.33
CA PHE A 202 18.35 -1.88 -5.36
C PHE A 202 17.54 -1.09 -6.39
N ALA A 203 16.39 -1.61 -6.80
CA ALA A 203 15.52 -0.96 -7.77
C ALA A 203 14.83 0.30 -7.21
N HIS A 204 14.40 0.26 -5.96
CA HIS A 204 13.63 1.32 -5.31
C HIS A 204 14.33 2.70 -5.31
N PRO A 205 15.55 2.87 -4.78
CA PRO A 205 16.24 4.17 -4.81
C PRO A 205 16.48 4.68 -6.22
N LEU A 206 16.79 3.79 -7.16
CA LEU A 206 17.05 4.17 -8.55
C LEU A 206 15.78 4.58 -9.28
N SER A 207 14.66 3.88 -9.04
CA SER A 207 13.35 4.27 -9.59
C SER A 207 12.91 5.63 -9.03
N ASP A 208 13.05 5.85 -7.72
CA ASP A 208 12.76 7.15 -7.10
C ASP A 208 13.61 8.28 -7.70
N TYR A 209 14.90 8.01 -7.95
CA TYR A 209 15.80 8.98 -8.59
C TYR A 209 15.43 9.25 -10.06
N ILE A 210 15.10 8.21 -10.84
CA ILE A 210 14.71 8.35 -12.25
C ILE A 210 13.40 9.14 -12.40
N GLU A 211 12.49 9.00 -11.45
CA GLU A 211 11.17 9.66 -11.42
C GLU A 211 11.20 11.06 -10.79
N ASP A 212 12.37 11.57 -10.41
CA ASP A 212 12.53 12.87 -9.71
C ASP A 212 11.69 12.98 -8.43
N ILE A 213 11.55 11.85 -7.70
CA ILE A 213 10.90 11.83 -6.39
C ILE A 213 11.79 12.56 -5.39
N SER A 214 11.22 13.47 -4.61
CA SER A 214 11.96 14.17 -3.56
C SER A 214 11.85 13.47 -2.20
N HIS A 215 10.64 12.99 -1.87
CA HIS A 215 10.34 12.37 -0.58
C HIS A 215 9.81 10.96 -0.77
N SER A 216 10.65 9.99 -0.44
CA SER A 216 10.37 8.56 -0.48
C SER A 216 9.75 8.13 0.85
N LEU A 217 8.41 8.17 0.96
CA LEU A 217 7.70 7.84 2.19
C LEU A 217 7.47 6.33 2.29
N CYS A 218 7.98 5.71 3.35
CA CYS A 218 7.94 4.26 3.58
C CYS A 218 7.41 3.94 4.98
N THR A 219 7.02 2.68 5.22
CA THR A 219 6.71 2.21 6.58
C THR A 219 7.98 1.93 7.38
N MET A 220 7.85 1.93 8.74
CA MET A 220 8.99 1.74 9.66
C MET A 220 9.77 0.44 9.45
N GLU A 221 9.20 -0.56 8.81
CA GLU A 221 9.90 -1.81 8.46
C GLU A 221 11.10 -1.58 7.50
N PHE A 222 11.08 -0.48 6.75
CA PHE A 222 12.19 -0.08 5.88
C PHE A 222 13.25 0.80 6.55
N SER A 223 13.16 1.07 7.85
CA SER A 223 14.12 1.94 8.54
C SER A 223 15.56 1.39 8.50
N SER A 224 15.74 0.07 8.62
CA SER A 224 17.05 -0.57 8.45
C SER A 224 17.57 -0.60 7.02
N HIS A 225 16.69 -0.40 6.03
CA HIS A 225 17.03 -0.39 4.60
C HIS A 225 17.52 0.99 4.13
N ARG A 226 17.29 2.06 4.91
CA ARG A 226 17.67 3.44 4.54
C ARG A 226 19.17 3.57 4.27
N ASP A 227 20.01 2.95 5.10
CA ASP A 227 21.46 3.03 4.90
C ASP A 227 21.88 2.45 3.55
N PHE A 228 21.20 1.40 3.09
CA PHE A 228 21.45 0.82 1.77
C PHE A 228 20.85 1.67 0.65
N TYR A 229 19.68 2.24 0.85
CA TYR A 229 19.06 3.20 -0.06
C TYR A 229 20.00 4.39 -0.33
N ASP A 230 20.52 4.99 0.73
CA ASP A 230 21.48 6.11 0.64
C ASP A 230 22.80 5.67 -0.01
N TRP A 231 23.32 4.48 0.35
CA TRP A 231 24.53 3.93 -0.25
C TRP A 231 24.41 3.76 -1.79
N VAL A 232 23.27 3.29 -2.27
CA VAL A 232 23.01 3.16 -3.71
C VAL A 232 23.04 4.53 -4.39
N LEU A 233 22.35 5.51 -3.82
CA LEU A 233 22.30 6.87 -4.37
C LEU A 233 23.67 7.55 -4.32
N ASP A 234 24.43 7.42 -3.23
CA ASP A 234 25.76 7.99 -3.06
C ASP A 234 26.75 7.49 -4.13
N ASN A 235 26.61 6.23 -4.52
CA ASN A 235 27.53 5.63 -5.48
C ASN A 235 27.13 5.75 -6.94
N LEU A 236 25.84 6.00 -7.24
CA LEU A 236 25.31 5.90 -8.59
C LEU A 236 24.70 7.19 -9.13
N THR A 237 24.36 8.14 -8.27
CA THR A 237 23.63 9.35 -8.68
C THR A 237 24.41 10.63 -8.40
N SER A 238 23.99 11.71 -9.01
CA SER A 238 24.57 13.05 -8.83
C SER A 238 23.47 14.11 -8.83
N GLY A 239 23.73 15.23 -8.17
CA GLY A 239 22.75 16.33 -8.08
C GLY A 239 21.66 16.04 -7.05
N ARG A 240 20.40 16.41 -7.38
CA ARG A 240 19.27 16.20 -6.50
C ARG A 240 18.92 14.72 -6.41
N ARG A 241 18.61 14.27 -5.20
CA ARG A 241 18.26 12.88 -4.93
C ARG A 241 17.12 12.77 -3.92
N PRO A 242 16.34 11.68 -3.98
CA PRO A 242 15.25 11.44 -3.03
C PRO A 242 15.78 11.21 -1.61
N THR A 243 14.95 11.54 -0.62
CA THR A 243 15.21 11.24 0.79
C THR A 243 14.16 10.28 1.31
N GLN A 244 14.59 9.14 1.85
CA GLN A 244 13.69 8.17 2.45
C GLN A 244 13.27 8.64 3.85
N THR A 245 11.97 8.62 4.13
CA THR A 245 11.40 8.95 5.44
C THR A 245 10.38 7.91 5.84
N GLU A 246 10.51 7.35 7.05
CA GLU A 246 9.64 6.29 7.52
C GLU A 246 8.58 6.81 8.49
N PHE A 247 7.40 6.18 8.39
CA PHE A 247 6.27 6.39 9.29
C PHE A 247 5.69 5.06 9.78
N ALA A 248 5.01 5.08 10.93
CA ALA A 248 4.40 3.90 11.51
C ALA A 248 3.28 3.36 10.62
N ARG A 249 3.31 2.05 10.37
CA ARG A 249 2.21 1.36 9.69
C ARG A 249 0.91 1.48 10.48
N LEU A 250 -0.21 1.31 9.80
CA LEU A 250 -1.52 1.22 10.44
C LEU A 250 -1.72 -0.18 11.02
N ASN A 251 -2.00 -0.22 12.31
CA ASN A 251 -2.52 -1.41 12.99
C ASN A 251 -3.92 -1.07 13.53
N ILE A 252 -4.92 -1.89 13.20
CA ILE A 252 -6.30 -1.74 13.66
C ILE A 252 -6.64 -2.98 14.49
N ASP A 253 -7.32 -2.78 15.62
CA ASP A 253 -7.80 -3.89 16.44
C ASP A 253 -8.81 -4.75 15.66
N TYR A 254 -8.97 -6.01 16.05
CA TYR A 254 -9.86 -6.99 15.43
C TYR A 254 -9.74 -7.12 13.90
N THR A 255 -8.63 -6.65 13.29
CA THR A 255 -8.48 -6.58 11.83
C THR A 255 -7.20 -7.29 11.35
N VAL A 256 -7.35 -8.18 10.38
CA VAL A 256 -6.22 -8.88 9.76
C VAL A 256 -5.62 -8.01 8.66
N MET A 257 -4.38 -7.49 8.88
CA MET A 257 -3.69 -6.60 7.95
C MET A 257 -2.61 -7.29 7.09
N SER A 258 -2.47 -8.61 7.20
CA SER A 258 -1.45 -9.37 6.47
C SER A 258 -1.97 -9.83 5.10
N LYS A 259 -1.39 -9.34 4.00
CA LYS A 259 -1.72 -9.78 2.63
C LYS A 259 -1.70 -11.30 2.49
N ARG A 260 -0.68 -11.98 3.04
CA ARG A 260 -0.56 -13.45 2.99
C ARG A 260 -1.75 -14.16 3.67
N LYS A 261 -2.20 -13.63 4.82
CA LYS A 261 -3.37 -14.20 5.50
C LYS A 261 -4.66 -13.91 4.75
N LEU A 262 -4.83 -12.70 4.22
CA LEU A 262 -5.98 -12.32 3.41
C LEU A 262 -6.07 -13.17 2.13
N LYS A 263 -4.95 -13.36 1.43
CA LYS A 263 -4.85 -14.23 0.25
C LYS A 263 -5.29 -15.65 0.58
N ARG A 264 -4.86 -16.18 1.71
CA ARG A 264 -5.26 -17.51 2.19
C ARG A 264 -6.77 -17.62 2.41
N LEU A 265 -7.42 -16.59 2.97
CA LEU A 265 -8.88 -16.60 3.16
C LEU A 265 -9.64 -16.72 1.83
N VAL A 266 -9.12 -16.07 0.78
CA VAL A 266 -9.69 -16.14 -0.57
C VAL A 266 -9.43 -17.51 -1.21
N GLU A 267 -8.18 -18.00 -1.17
CA GLU A 267 -7.76 -19.25 -1.81
C GLU A 267 -8.40 -20.49 -1.17
N GLU A 268 -8.61 -20.47 0.15
CA GLU A 268 -9.27 -21.57 0.89
C GLU A 268 -10.81 -21.44 0.91
N GLY A 269 -11.38 -20.41 0.28
CA GLY A 269 -12.84 -20.23 0.13
C GLY A 269 -13.57 -19.81 1.40
N TYR A 270 -12.88 -19.27 2.41
CA TYR A 270 -13.52 -18.70 3.62
C TYR A 270 -14.30 -17.41 3.33
N VAL A 271 -13.94 -16.72 2.28
CA VAL A 271 -14.60 -15.52 1.77
C VAL A 271 -14.88 -15.66 0.28
N THR A 272 -15.85 -14.92 -0.25
CA THR A 272 -16.29 -15.02 -1.66
C THR A 272 -15.29 -14.42 -2.66
N GLY A 273 -14.35 -13.62 -2.18
CA GLY A 273 -13.32 -12.96 -3.00
C GLY A 273 -12.64 -11.84 -2.24
N TRP A 274 -11.79 -11.10 -2.95
CA TRP A 274 -11.07 -9.96 -2.37
C TRP A 274 -11.98 -8.78 -2.02
N ASP A 275 -13.15 -8.70 -2.62
CA ASP A 275 -14.18 -7.68 -2.38
C ASP A 275 -15.24 -8.13 -1.36
N ASP A 276 -15.06 -9.27 -0.70
CA ASP A 276 -15.98 -9.71 0.34
C ASP A 276 -16.12 -8.63 1.43
N PRO A 277 -17.36 -8.23 1.84
CA PRO A 277 -17.57 -7.17 2.82
C PRO A 277 -16.95 -7.42 4.20
N ARG A 278 -16.52 -8.66 4.49
CA ARG A 278 -15.80 -9.03 5.72
C ARG A 278 -14.30 -8.76 5.62
N MET A 279 -13.79 -8.49 4.40
CA MET A 279 -12.38 -8.23 4.16
C MET A 279 -12.05 -6.74 4.42
N PRO A 280 -10.88 -6.43 5.02
CA PRO A 280 -10.43 -5.06 5.22
C PRO A 280 -9.77 -4.47 3.95
N THR A 281 -9.99 -5.07 2.80
CA THR A 281 -9.56 -4.53 1.50
C THR A 281 -10.35 -3.28 1.16
N ILE A 282 -9.80 -2.38 0.38
CA ILE A 282 -10.51 -1.17 -0.06
C ILE A 282 -11.76 -1.56 -0.85
N SER A 283 -11.65 -2.56 -1.73
CA SER A 283 -12.79 -3.10 -2.49
C SER A 283 -13.85 -3.74 -1.58
N GLY A 284 -13.45 -4.45 -0.52
CA GLY A 284 -14.36 -5.03 0.47
C GLY A 284 -15.08 -3.95 1.29
N LEU A 285 -14.35 -2.95 1.74
CA LEU A 285 -14.92 -1.79 2.45
C LEU A 285 -15.90 -1.02 1.56
N ARG A 286 -15.53 -0.77 0.29
CA ARG A 286 -16.42 -0.14 -0.70
C ARG A 286 -17.71 -0.94 -0.87
N ARG A 287 -17.63 -2.26 -1.03
CA ARG A 287 -18.79 -3.13 -1.16
C ARG A 287 -19.64 -3.18 0.12
N ARG A 288 -19.01 -3.02 1.28
CA ARG A 288 -19.70 -2.90 2.58
C ARG A 288 -20.43 -1.56 2.74
N GLY A 289 -20.14 -0.56 1.90
CA GLY A 289 -20.79 0.76 1.94
C GLY A 289 -19.94 1.89 2.52
N PHE A 290 -18.63 1.66 2.71
CA PHE A 290 -17.73 2.75 3.06
C PHE A 290 -17.60 3.74 1.91
N THR A 291 -17.47 5.00 2.26
CA THR A 291 -17.26 6.10 1.31
C THR A 291 -15.79 6.51 1.27
N PRO A 292 -15.31 7.10 0.16
CA PRO A 292 -13.97 7.67 0.09
C PRO A 292 -13.70 8.71 1.18
N ASN A 293 -14.69 9.58 1.45
CA ASN A 293 -14.57 10.63 2.46
C ASN A 293 -14.39 10.06 3.86
N ALA A 294 -15.15 9.02 4.22
CA ALA A 294 -14.99 8.35 5.52
C ALA A 294 -13.59 7.76 5.70
N ILE A 295 -13.01 7.17 4.65
CA ILE A 295 -11.65 6.62 4.70
C ILE A 295 -10.60 7.74 4.79
N LYS A 296 -10.78 8.84 4.06
CA LYS A 296 -9.89 10.01 4.14
C LYS A 296 -9.93 10.64 5.53
N ASP A 297 -11.15 10.88 6.08
CA ASP A 297 -11.33 11.42 7.45
C ASP A 297 -10.67 10.51 8.49
N PHE A 298 -10.83 9.19 8.35
CA PHE A 298 -10.15 8.23 9.22
C PHE A 298 -8.63 8.37 9.13
N CYS A 299 -8.06 8.43 7.93
CA CYS A 299 -6.62 8.60 7.72
C CYS A 299 -6.10 9.91 8.32
N ASP A 300 -6.85 10.99 8.21
CA ASP A 300 -6.50 12.30 8.78
C ASP A 300 -6.54 12.28 10.31
N ARG A 301 -7.56 11.67 10.92
CA ARG A 301 -7.70 11.58 12.39
C ARG A 301 -6.62 10.74 13.04
N ILE A 302 -6.23 9.61 12.43
CA ILE A 302 -5.13 8.77 12.97
C ILE A 302 -3.76 9.43 12.81
N SER A 303 -3.66 10.43 11.94
CA SER A 303 -2.44 11.19 11.68
C SER A 303 -1.24 10.32 11.27
N VAL A 304 -0.09 10.94 11.05
CA VAL A 304 1.14 10.26 10.68
C VAL A 304 2.18 10.43 11.77
N THR A 305 2.66 9.32 12.33
CA THR A 305 3.64 9.27 13.42
C THR A 305 4.72 8.25 13.12
N ARG A 306 5.85 8.31 13.84
CA ARG A 306 6.88 7.25 13.83
C ARG A 306 6.63 6.17 14.87
N LYS A 307 5.79 6.44 15.87
CA LYS A 307 5.47 5.49 16.93
C LYS A 307 4.33 4.59 16.50
N GLU A 308 4.55 3.28 16.54
CA GLU A 308 3.48 2.32 16.30
C GLU A 308 2.41 2.40 17.41
N SER A 309 1.16 2.33 16.99
CA SER A 309 -0.01 2.29 17.86
C SER A 309 -1.08 1.40 17.22
N VAL A 310 -1.99 0.89 18.05
CA VAL A 310 -3.19 0.19 17.58
C VAL A 310 -4.34 1.18 17.61
N VAL A 311 -5.01 1.33 16.49
CA VAL A 311 -6.19 2.20 16.32
C VAL A 311 -7.44 1.35 16.52
N SER A 312 -8.45 1.91 17.17
CA SER A 312 -9.72 1.20 17.32
C SER A 312 -10.50 1.17 16.00
N TYR A 313 -11.06 0.00 15.67
CA TYR A 313 -11.95 -0.17 14.53
C TYR A 313 -13.20 0.71 14.64
N LEU A 314 -13.65 1.00 15.86
CA LEU A 314 -14.78 1.90 16.11
C LEU A 314 -14.55 3.32 15.55
N LEU A 315 -13.31 3.79 15.51
CA LEU A 315 -13.00 5.10 14.90
C LEU A 315 -13.28 5.09 13.39
N LEU A 316 -12.96 4.00 12.70
CA LEU A 316 -13.27 3.86 11.28
C LEU A 316 -14.77 3.83 11.03
N GLU A 317 -15.53 3.15 11.89
CA GLU A 317 -17.01 3.14 11.83
C GLU A 317 -17.62 4.51 12.19
N GLU A 318 -17.01 5.25 13.12
CA GLU A 318 -17.45 6.61 13.47
C GLU A 318 -17.27 7.57 12.28
N CYS A 319 -16.13 7.51 11.58
CA CYS A 319 -15.90 8.30 10.38
C CYS A 319 -16.95 7.99 9.30
N LEU A 320 -17.28 6.70 9.10
CA LEU A 320 -18.32 6.29 8.17
C LEU A 320 -19.71 6.83 8.59
N ARG A 321 -20.06 6.70 9.86
CA ARG A 321 -21.35 7.21 10.38
C ARG A 321 -21.46 8.72 10.22
N THR A 322 -20.37 9.43 10.47
CA THR A 322 -20.32 10.89 10.33
C THR A 322 -20.58 11.30 8.88
N ASP A 323 -19.91 10.67 7.92
CA ASP A 323 -20.06 10.95 6.49
C ASP A 323 -21.48 10.57 5.99
N LEU A 324 -21.95 9.36 6.32
CA LEU A 324 -23.27 8.89 5.92
C LEU A 324 -24.41 9.76 6.53
N ASN A 325 -24.21 10.32 7.71
CA ASN A 325 -25.16 11.26 8.29
C ASN A 325 -25.36 12.53 7.46
N VAL A 326 -24.38 12.87 6.64
CA VAL A 326 -24.50 14.03 5.73
C VAL A 326 -25.10 13.62 4.39
N VAL A 327 -24.62 12.50 3.80
CA VAL A 327 -24.89 12.18 2.38
C VAL A 327 -25.96 11.12 2.14
N ALA A 328 -26.31 10.31 3.16
CA ALA A 328 -27.20 9.17 2.95
C ALA A 328 -28.68 9.53 3.07
N ASN A 329 -29.51 8.94 2.24
CA ASN A 329 -30.94 8.99 2.39
C ASN A 329 -31.37 8.33 3.71
N ARG A 330 -32.37 8.93 4.38
CA ARG A 330 -32.97 8.38 5.62
C ARG A 330 -34.04 7.38 5.24
N LEU A 331 -33.81 6.12 5.57
CA LEU A 331 -34.81 5.07 5.43
C LEU A 331 -35.14 4.52 6.80
N MET A 332 -36.42 4.20 7.00
CA MET A 332 -36.89 3.53 8.22
C MET A 332 -36.86 2.02 7.95
N GLY A 333 -36.21 1.26 8.82
CA GLY A 333 -36.23 -0.20 8.82
C GLY A 333 -36.81 -0.70 10.11
N VAL A 334 -37.81 -1.60 10.04
CA VAL A 334 -38.42 -2.24 11.20
C VAL A 334 -37.93 -3.67 11.27
N MET A 335 -37.06 -3.98 12.23
CA MET A 335 -36.38 -5.30 12.33
C MET A 335 -37.20 -6.30 13.15
N ASN A 336 -37.79 -5.88 14.29
CA ASN A 336 -38.67 -6.66 15.15
C ASN A 336 -40.09 -6.07 15.10
N PRO A 337 -40.88 -6.39 14.04
CA PRO A 337 -42.13 -5.67 13.77
C PRO A 337 -43.24 -6.04 14.73
N VAL A 338 -43.84 -5.04 15.35
CA VAL A 338 -45.13 -5.11 16.03
C VAL A 338 -46.16 -4.40 15.18
N LYS A 339 -47.28 -5.06 14.90
CA LYS A 339 -48.36 -4.49 14.11
C LYS A 339 -49.14 -3.43 14.96
N LEU A 340 -49.19 -2.22 14.42
CA LEU A 340 -49.99 -1.12 14.97
C LEU A 340 -51.24 -0.93 14.12
N VAL A 341 -52.41 -0.96 14.75
CA VAL A 341 -53.70 -0.70 14.10
C VAL A 341 -54.30 0.60 14.64
N ILE A 342 -54.48 1.57 13.74
CA ILE A 342 -55.12 2.86 14.08
C ILE A 342 -56.64 2.69 13.86
N THR A 343 -57.39 2.50 14.94
CA THR A 343 -58.81 2.09 14.89
C THR A 343 -59.75 3.19 14.39
N ASN A 344 -59.33 4.44 14.38
CA ASN A 344 -60.08 5.60 13.89
C ASN A 344 -59.58 6.14 12.55
N TRP A 345 -58.86 5.30 11.77
CA TRP A 345 -58.37 5.64 10.44
C TRP A 345 -59.31 5.09 9.36
N ASP A 346 -60.07 5.99 8.72
CA ASP A 346 -61.08 5.64 7.71
C ASP A 346 -60.68 5.99 6.27
N ASN A 347 -59.51 6.60 6.07
CA ASN A 347 -59.09 7.17 4.77
C ASN A 347 -58.43 6.18 3.82
N GLY A 348 -58.38 4.87 4.16
CA GLY A 348 -57.67 3.87 3.35
C GLY A 348 -56.14 4.10 3.35
N THR A 349 -55.51 4.11 2.19
CA THR A 349 -54.07 4.41 2.03
C THR A 349 -53.89 5.78 1.42
N GLU A 350 -53.12 6.64 2.06
CA GLU A 350 -52.69 7.94 1.49
C GLU A 350 -51.20 7.97 1.30
N MET A 351 -50.73 8.79 0.35
CA MET A 351 -49.31 8.98 0.09
C MET A 351 -48.84 10.23 0.87
N VAL A 352 -47.86 10.03 1.72
CA VAL A 352 -47.22 11.08 2.53
C VAL A 352 -45.87 11.41 1.99
N GLU A 353 -45.58 12.68 1.80
CA GLU A 353 -44.31 13.18 1.38
C GLU A 353 -43.34 13.22 2.57
N VAL A 354 -42.13 12.62 2.39
CA VAL A 354 -41.09 12.63 3.39
C VAL A 354 -39.75 13.01 2.77
N GLU A 355 -38.92 13.75 3.49
CA GLU A 355 -37.57 14.14 3.07
C GLU A 355 -36.66 12.93 2.96
N ASN A 356 -35.89 12.89 1.89
CA ASN A 356 -34.87 11.85 1.74
C ASN A 356 -33.69 12.04 2.71
N ASN A 357 -33.30 13.29 2.97
CA ASN A 357 -32.32 13.65 3.99
C ASN A 357 -32.68 15.02 4.58
N PRO A 358 -33.11 15.08 5.86
CA PRO A 358 -33.49 16.35 6.50
C PRO A 358 -32.36 17.39 6.61
N GLY A 359 -31.10 16.95 6.45
CA GLY A 359 -29.89 17.80 6.45
C GLY A 359 -29.44 18.27 5.08
N ASP A 360 -30.07 17.81 3.99
CA ASP A 360 -29.71 18.12 2.61
C ASP A 360 -30.95 18.28 1.73
N GLU A 361 -31.40 19.53 1.54
CA GLU A 361 -32.55 19.84 0.69
C GLU A 361 -32.40 19.35 -0.75
N SER A 362 -31.15 19.22 -1.24
CA SER A 362 -30.87 18.74 -2.61
C SER A 362 -31.18 17.26 -2.80
N ALA A 363 -31.26 16.49 -1.71
CA ALA A 363 -31.66 15.08 -1.75
C ALA A 363 -33.15 14.88 -2.15
N GLY A 364 -33.97 15.95 -2.09
CA GLY A 364 -35.35 15.92 -2.45
C GLY A 364 -36.22 15.07 -1.52
N ASN A 365 -37.44 14.78 -1.98
CA ASN A 365 -38.45 14.07 -1.20
C ASN A 365 -38.90 12.78 -1.88
N ARG A 366 -39.52 11.89 -1.15
CA ARG A 366 -40.18 10.69 -1.68
C ARG A 366 -41.58 10.52 -1.07
N MET A 367 -42.45 9.87 -1.79
CA MET A 367 -43.79 9.52 -1.34
C MET A 367 -43.76 8.13 -0.70
N ILE A 368 -44.29 8.01 0.52
CA ILE A 368 -44.48 6.74 1.21
C ILE A 368 -45.97 6.46 1.48
N PRO A 369 -46.42 5.21 1.37
CA PRO A 369 -47.82 4.88 1.71
C PRO A 369 -48.03 4.88 3.24
N PHE A 370 -49.09 5.50 3.68
CA PHE A 370 -49.56 5.50 5.06
C PHE A 370 -50.97 4.96 5.12
N SER A 371 -51.27 4.06 6.08
CA SER A 371 -52.58 3.45 6.24
C SER A 371 -52.92 3.20 7.71
N GLY A 372 -54.11 2.73 7.98
CA GLY A 372 -54.53 2.33 9.33
C GLY A 372 -53.81 1.11 9.90
N GLU A 373 -53.06 0.38 9.10
CA GLU A 373 -52.19 -0.71 9.54
C GLU A 373 -50.71 -0.37 9.26
N LEU A 374 -49.89 -0.34 10.29
CA LEU A 374 -48.50 0.01 10.27
C LEU A 374 -47.66 -1.03 11.03
N PHE A 375 -46.36 -0.95 10.91
CA PHE A 375 -45.40 -1.72 11.73
C PHE A 375 -44.44 -0.76 12.43
N ILE A 376 -44.21 -1.01 13.72
CA ILE A 376 -43.25 -0.30 14.57
C ILE A 376 -42.28 -1.29 15.17
N GLU A 377 -41.13 -0.85 15.67
CA GLU A 377 -40.21 -1.70 16.43
C GLU A 377 -40.85 -2.13 17.77
N GLU A 378 -40.55 -3.36 18.20
CA GLU A 378 -40.94 -3.87 19.51
C GLU A 378 -40.45 -2.95 20.64
N GLU A 379 -39.31 -2.33 20.50
CA GLU A 379 -38.69 -1.41 21.46
C GLU A 379 -39.47 -0.08 21.59
N ASP A 380 -40.22 0.30 20.57
CA ASP A 380 -41.09 1.52 20.56
C ASP A 380 -42.43 1.29 21.26
N PHE A 381 -42.76 0.05 21.64
CA PHE A 381 -44.00 -0.31 22.34
C PHE A 381 -43.73 -0.68 23.80
N ARG A 382 -44.58 -0.19 24.69
CA ARG A 382 -44.58 -0.57 26.10
C ARG A 382 -46.02 -0.70 26.60
N GLU A 383 -46.28 -1.79 27.33
CA GLU A 383 -47.58 -2.01 28.01
C GLU A 383 -47.78 -1.05 29.18
N GLU A 384 -46.67 -0.72 29.91
CA GLU A 384 -46.72 0.23 31.04
C GLU A 384 -45.82 1.42 30.74
N ALA A 385 -46.40 2.62 30.85
CA ALA A 385 -45.68 3.88 30.69
C ALA A 385 -44.67 4.07 31.84
N ASN A 386 -43.48 4.55 31.49
CA ASN A 386 -42.49 4.98 32.46
C ASN A 386 -42.13 6.46 32.29
N ASN A 387 -41.39 7.05 33.26
CA ASN A 387 -41.04 8.47 33.26
C ASN A 387 -40.11 8.94 32.12
N LYS A 388 -39.82 8.08 31.15
CA LYS A 388 -39.00 8.42 30.00
C LYS A 388 -39.80 8.53 28.69
N PHE A 389 -41.07 8.22 28.70
CA PHE A 389 -42.04 8.37 27.61
C PHE A 389 -43.33 8.95 28.13
#